data_5fa0a779472300d3872338bf6ea66069
#
_entry.id   5fa0a779472300d3872338bf6ea66069
#
_cell.length_a   1.000
_cell.length_b   1.000
_cell.length_c   1.000
_cell.angle_alpha   90.00
_cell.angle_beta   90.00
_cell.angle_gamma   90.00
#
_symmetry.space_group_name_H-M   'P 1'
#
loop_
_entity.id
_entity.type
_entity.pdbx_description
1 polymer ?
#
loop_
_entity_poly.entity_id
_entity_poly.type
_entity_poly.pdbx_seq_one_letter_code
_entity_poly.pdbx_strand_id
1 'polypeptide(L)'
;NIIDTDVLKRLYKYVKPYQGNFYFLVFLTIAVAVLAPARPYLIQKAIDGPIASGDFNGLVWLMALLVGLLIIQAVVQYGHTYLSGWIGQYIVRDIRLKLYRHLLGLRLKFFDKTPIGRLVTRNVSDVEQLSDVFSQGLAAMIGDALQILVILGMMFAMSWKLTLVSLATLPLLFLSTYIFKEKVKVAFNEVRNAVSNLNSFVQEH
;
A
#
# COMPACT_ATOMS: atom_id res chain seq x y z
N ASN A 1 0.52 5.31 20.23
CA ASN A 1 0.94 6.05 19.03
C ASN A 1 1.13 5.04 17.92
N ILE A 2 0.25 5.11 16.89
CA ILE A 2 0.20 4.14 15.78
C ILE A 2 1.40 4.31 14.83
N ILE A 3 2.09 5.43 14.91
CA ILE A 3 3.30 5.71 14.11
C ILE A 3 4.39 6.19 15.07
N ASP A 4 5.39 5.36 15.29
CA ASP A 4 6.56 5.69 16.08
C ASP A 4 7.56 6.47 15.20
N THR A 5 7.64 7.79 15.42
CA THR A 5 8.49 8.71 14.64
C THR A 5 9.98 8.34 14.72
N ASP A 6 10.40 7.68 15.81
CA ASP A 6 11.79 7.24 15.96
C ASP A 6 12.09 6.03 15.08
N VAL A 7 11.12 5.16 14.87
CA VAL A 7 11.23 4.05 13.91
C VAL A 7 11.33 4.60 12.49
N LEU A 8 10.47 5.56 12.12
CA LEU A 8 10.54 6.20 10.79
C LEU A 8 11.89 6.90 10.54
N LYS A 9 12.45 7.60 11.52
CA LYS A 9 13.78 8.22 11.41
C LYS A 9 14.89 7.18 11.20
N ARG A 10 14.83 6.06 11.91
CA ARG A 10 15.79 4.95 11.74
C ARG A 10 15.66 4.32 10.37
N LEU A 11 14.43 4.13 9.90
CA LEU A 11 14.13 3.59 8.57
C LEU A 11 14.63 4.52 7.45
N TYR A 12 14.44 5.84 7.59
CA TYR A 12 14.95 6.82 6.64
C TYR A 12 16.47 6.75 6.45
N LYS A 13 17.20 6.38 7.49
CA LYS A 13 18.67 6.19 7.41
C LYS A 13 19.07 5.09 6.42
N TYR A 14 18.22 4.07 6.23
CA TYR A 14 18.46 2.99 5.26
C TYR A 14 18.05 3.37 3.84
N VAL A 15 17.16 4.35 3.68
CA VAL A 15 16.77 4.92 2.38
C VAL A 15 17.84 5.86 1.83
N LYS A 16 18.65 6.47 2.72
CA LYS A 16 19.67 7.46 2.36
C LYS A 16 20.61 7.05 1.22
N PRO A 17 21.12 5.79 1.13
CA PRO A 17 21.94 5.36 0.00
C PRO A 17 21.23 5.35 -1.36
N TYR A 18 19.91 5.29 -1.35
CA TYR A 18 19.05 5.15 -2.54
C TYR A 18 18.21 6.40 -2.83
N GLN A 19 18.63 7.58 -2.34
CA GLN A 19 17.85 8.83 -2.42
C GLN A 19 17.42 9.18 -3.84
N GLY A 20 18.28 9.01 -4.85
CA GLY A 20 17.93 9.32 -6.24
C GLY A 20 16.75 8.49 -6.73
N ASN A 21 16.79 7.17 -6.51
CA ASN A 21 15.72 6.26 -6.88
C ASN A 21 14.45 6.49 -6.04
N PHE A 22 14.62 6.91 -4.78
CA PHE A 22 13.50 7.25 -3.91
C PHE A 22 12.77 8.51 -4.38
N TYR A 23 13.48 9.58 -4.77
CA TYR A 23 12.85 10.77 -5.35
C TYR A 23 12.15 10.47 -6.67
N PHE A 24 12.74 9.59 -7.50
CA PHE A 24 12.09 9.15 -8.72
C PHE A 24 10.83 8.32 -8.44
N LEU A 25 10.86 7.47 -7.41
CA LEU A 25 9.68 6.74 -6.93
C LEU A 25 8.58 7.71 -6.47
N VAL A 26 8.92 8.74 -5.70
CA VAL A 26 7.97 9.78 -5.28
C VAL A 26 7.36 10.50 -6.49
N PHE A 27 8.16 10.83 -7.48
CA PHE A 27 7.66 11.41 -8.74
C PHE A 27 6.67 10.48 -9.45
N LEU A 28 6.99 9.20 -9.58
CA LEU A 28 6.09 8.20 -10.17
C LEU A 28 4.81 8.05 -9.34
N THR A 29 4.90 8.08 -8.00
CA THR A 29 3.73 8.05 -7.11
C THR A 29 2.79 9.22 -7.37
N ILE A 30 3.34 10.44 -7.50
CA ILE A 30 2.56 11.63 -7.83
C ILE A 30 1.93 11.49 -9.23
N ALA A 31 2.70 11.01 -10.21
CA ALA A 31 2.20 10.79 -11.56
C ALA A 31 1.02 9.80 -11.59
N VAL A 32 1.14 8.66 -10.89
CA VAL A 32 0.04 7.68 -10.75
C VAL A 32 -1.18 8.31 -10.09
N ALA A 33 -0.98 9.05 -9.00
CA ALA A 33 -2.08 9.69 -8.26
C ALA A 33 -2.86 10.71 -9.10
N VAL A 34 -2.19 11.40 -10.03
CA VAL A 34 -2.83 12.37 -10.94
C VAL A 34 -3.46 11.68 -12.15
N LEU A 35 -2.79 10.67 -12.73
CA LEU A 35 -3.28 9.98 -13.92
C LEU A 35 -4.51 9.12 -13.65
N ALA A 36 -4.62 8.51 -12.47
CA ALA A 36 -5.71 7.61 -12.14
C ALA A 36 -7.10 8.30 -12.20
N PRO A 37 -7.31 9.48 -11.61
CA PRO A 37 -8.58 10.20 -11.69
C PRO A 37 -8.86 10.86 -13.06
N ALA A 38 -7.87 10.98 -13.93
CA ALA A 38 -8.08 11.55 -15.27
C ALA A 38 -8.99 10.68 -16.14
N ARG A 39 -9.02 9.35 -15.90
CA ARG A 39 -9.88 8.42 -16.66
C ARG A 39 -11.37 8.72 -16.50
N PRO A 40 -11.96 8.73 -15.29
CA PRO A 40 -13.37 9.06 -15.11
C PRO A 40 -13.71 10.45 -15.63
N TYR A 41 -12.81 11.42 -15.53
CA TYR A 41 -13.00 12.76 -16.10
C TYR A 41 -13.14 12.73 -17.62
N LEU A 42 -12.27 12.00 -18.34
CA LEU A 42 -12.36 11.86 -19.80
C LEU A 42 -13.64 11.11 -20.23
N ILE A 43 -14.05 10.08 -19.47
CA ILE A 43 -15.28 9.34 -19.73
C ILE A 43 -16.48 10.27 -19.59
N GLN A 44 -16.54 11.07 -18.53
CA GLN A 44 -17.61 12.05 -18.35
C GLN A 44 -17.64 13.04 -19.51
N LYS A 45 -16.48 13.58 -19.90
CA LYS A 45 -16.39 14.53 -21.03
C LYS A 45 -16.85 13.91 -22.35
N ALA A 46 -16.63 12.60 -22.54
CA ALA A 46 -17.14 11.89 -23.73
C ALA A 46 -18.66 11.76 -23.72
N ILE A 47 -19.25 11.50 -22.53
CA ILE A 47 -20.70 11.35 -22.38
C ILE A 47 -21.40 12.71 -22.57
N ASP A 48 -20.91 13.76 -21.87
CA ASP A 48 -21.54 15.08 -21.85
C ASP A 48 -21.32 15.86 -23.17
N GLY A 49 -20.31 15.52 -23.95
CA GLY A 49 -19.96 16.18 -25.20
C GLY A 49 -20.33 15.38 -26.46
N PRO A 50 -19.38 14.62 -27.04
CA PRO A 50 -19.57 13.98 -28.33
C PRO A 50 -20.73 13.00 -28.40
N ILE A 51 -21.01 12.24 -27.30
CA ILE A 51 -22.12 11.30 -27.28
C ILE A 51 -23.44 12.07 -27.26
N ALA A 52 -23.57 13.09 -26.42
CA ALA A 52 -24.79 13.90 -26.33
C ALA A 52 -25.08 14.70 -27.61
N SER A 53 -24.04 15.15 -28.33
CA SER A 53 -24.16 15.91 -29.59
C SER A 53 -24.21 15.06 -30.84
N GLY A 54 -23.92 13.74 -30.77
CA GLY A 54 -23.83 12.86 -31.93
C GLY A 54 -22.55 13.07 -32.77
N ASP A 55 -21.54 13.75 -32.24
CA ASP A 55 -20.26 13.99 -32.91
C ASP A 55 -19.36 12.75 -32.91
N PHE A 56 -19.40 11.97 -33.98
CA PHE A 56 -18.61 10.75 -34.11
C PHE A 56 -17.09 11.06 -34.15
N ASN A 57 -16.67 12.11 -34.80
CA ASN A 57 -15.23 12.46 -34.93
C ASN A 57 -14.67 12.90 -33.56
N GLY A 58 -15.41 13.71 -32.80
CA GLY A 58 -15.07 14.10 -31.45
C GLY A 58 -14.98 12.89 -30.52
N LEU A 59 -15.88 11.92 -30.67
CA LEU A 59 -15.86 10.67 -29.86
C LEU A 59 -14.62 9.83 -30.17
N VAL A 60 -14.29 9.62 -31.47
CA VAL A 60 -13.09 8.87 -31.86
C VAL A 60 -11.82 9.52 -31.33
N TRP A 61 -11.71 10.85 -31.37
CA TRP A 61 -10.58 11.57 -30.81
C TRP A 61 -10.46 11.39 -29.30
N LEU A 62 -11.56 11.52 -28.55
CA LEU A 62 -11.56 11.31 -27.11
C LEU A 62 -11.24 9.85 -26.72
N MET A 63 -11.73 8.88 -27.50
CA MET A 63 -11.37 7.47 -27.28
C MET A 63 -9.89 7.21 -27.54
N ALA A 64 -9.31 7.78 -28.59
CA ALA A 64 -7.88 7.69 -28.87
C ALA A 64 -7.04 8.30 -27.73
N LEU A 65 -7.45 9.45 -27.21
CA LEU A 65 -6.82 10.10 -26.06
C LEU A 65 -6.93 9.24 -24.79
N LEU A 66 -8.08 8.61 -24.54
CA LEU A 66 -8.30 7.72 -23.41
C LEU A 66 -7.41 6.48 -23.50
N VAL A 67 -7.29 5.88 -24.69
CA VAL A 67 -6.38 4.74 -24.90
C VAL A 67 -4.93 5.17 -24.68
N GLY A 68 -4.52 6.33 -25.20
CA GLY A 68 -3.19 6.89 -24.95
C GLY A 68 -2.92 7.10 -23.45
N LEU A 69 -3.89 7.65 -22.72
CA LEU A 69 -3.81 7.82 -21.26
C LEU A 69 -3.62 6.47 -20.55
N LEU A 70 -4.37 5.44 -20.95
CA LEU A 70 -4.27 4.10 -20.37
C LEU A 70 -2.88 3.48 -20.58
N ILE A 71 -2.30 3.64 -21.77
CA ILE A 71 -0.95 3.16 -22.08
C ILE A 71 0.07 3.89 -21.19
N ILE A 72 0.01 5.22 -21.13
CA ILE A 72 0.89 6.02 -20.27
C ILE A 72 0.74 5.60 -18.82
N GLN A 73 -0.50 5.47 -18.33
CA GLN A 73 -0.77 5.04 -16.96
C GLN A 73 -0.19 3.65 -16.68
N ALA A 74 -0.32 2.70 -17.60
CA ALA A 74 0.23 1.35 -17.43
C ALA A 74 1.76 1.37 -17.34
N VAL A 75 2.44 2.15 -18.18
CA VAL A 75 3.91 2.30 -18.14
C VAL A 75 4.36 2.94 -16.84
N VAL A 76 3.72 4.01 -16.39
CA VAL A 76 4.05 4.71 -15.15
C VAL A 76 3.79 3.81 -13.95
N GLN A 77 2.66 3.09 -13.92
CA GLN A 77 2.32 2.13 -12.87
C GLN A 77 3.31 0.98 -12.79
N TYR A 78 3.72 0.44 -13.95
CA TYR A 78 4.75 -0.60 -14.00
C TYR A 78 6.08 -0.09 -13.42
N GLY A 79 6.53 1.10 -13.85
CA GLY A 79 7.74 1.73 -13.33
C GLY A 79 7.68 1.96 -11.83
N HIS A 80 6.54 2.45 -11.32
CA HIS A 80 6.29 2.65 -9.89
C HIS A 80 6.41 1.34 -9.11
N THR A 81 5.71 0.28 -9.54
CA THR A 81 5.70 -1.01 -8.87
C THR A 81 7.09 -1.67 -8.88
N TYR A 82 7.75 -1.64 -10.03
CA TYR A 82 9.10 -2.18 -10.18
C TYR A 82 10.11 -1.46 -9.27
N LEU A 83 10.12 -0.12 -9.29
CA LEU A 83 11.07 0.68 -8.52
C LEU A 83 10.81 0.57 -7.02
N SER A 84 9.56 0.53 -6.60
CA SER A 84 9.16 0.32 -5.20
C SER A 84 9.65 -1.04 -4.69
N GLY A 85 9.41 -2.11 -5.45
CA GLY A 85 9.91 -3.44 -5.13
C GLY A 85 11.44 -3.51 -5.10
N TRP A 86 12.09 -2.88 -6.07
CA TRP A 86 13.55 -2.82 -6.15
C TRP A 86 14.16 -2.14 -4.91
N ILE A 87 13.68 -0.96 -4.53
CA ILE A 87 14.14 -0.23 -3.33
C ILE A 87 13.92 -1.09 -2.07
N GLY A 88 12.73 -1.70 -1.92
CA GLY A 88 12.41 -2.56 -0.79
C GLY A 88 13.40 -3.72 -0.64
N GLN A 89 13.67 -4.44 -1.73
CA GLN A 89 14.60 -5.58 -1.73
C GLN A 89 16.04 -5.17 -1.42
N TYR A 90 16.50 -4.01 -1.91
CA TYR A 90 17.85 -3.54 -1.59
C TYR A 90 17.99 -3.10 -0.13
N ILE A 91 16.98 -2.46 0.44
CA ILE A 91 16.96 -2.11 1.87
C ILE A 91 17.02 -3.37 2.73
N VAL A 92 16.21 -4.38 2.40
CA VAL A 92 16.19 -5.68 3.11
C VAL A 92 17.53 -6.39 3.00
N ARG A 93 18.12 -6.43 1.82
CA ARG A 93 19.46 -6.96 1.62
C ARG A 93 20.47 -6.30 2.56
N ASP A 94 20.46 -4.99 2.65
CA ASP A 94 21.42 -4.23 3.46
C ASP A 94 21.19 -4.45 4.97
N ILE A 95 19.92 -4.56 5.40
CA ILE A 95 19.55 -4.91 6.78
C ILE A 95 20.03 -6.34 7.09
N ARG A 96 19.74 -7.31 6.19
CA ARG A 96 20.13 -8.72 6.33
C ARG A 96 21.65 -8.86 6.45
N LEU A 97 22.41 -8.18 5.59
CA LEU A 97 23.88 -8.20 5.64
C LEU A 97 24.42 -7.60 6.94
N LYS A 98 23.83 -6.50 7.43
CA LYS A 98 24.22 -5.90 8.72
C LYS A 98 23.93 -6.83 9.89
N LEU A 99 22.75 -7.43 9.90
CA LEU A 99 22.35 -8.38 10.93
C LEU A 99 23.27 -9.60 10.93
N TYR A 100 23.54 -10.16 9.76
CA TYR A 100 24.44 -11.28 9.61
C TYR A 100 25.87 -10.99 10.10
N ARG A 101 26.43 -9.84 9.70
CA ARG A 101 27.76 -9.42 10.20
C ARG A 101 27.77 -9.22 11.72
N HIS A 102 26.70 -8.68 12.28
CA HIS A 102 26.57 -8.55 13.72
C HIS A 102 26.54 -9.91 14.42
N LEU A 103 25.77 -10.86 13.89
CA LEU A 103 25.72 -12.23 14.42
C LEU A 103 27.08 -12.91 14.41
N LEU A 104 27.84 -12.79 13.31
CA LEU A 104 29.17 -13.37 13.21
C LEU A 104 30.18 -12.77 14.22
N GLY A 105 29.96 -11.54 14.68
CA GLY A 105 30.78 -10.88 15.69
C GLY A 105 30.41 -11.22 17.14
N LEU A 106 29.34 -12.02 17.37
CA LEU A 106 28.94 -12.38 18.73
C LEU A 106 29.80 -13.51 19.30
N ARG A 107 29.98 -13.50 20.63
CA ARG A 107 30.74 -14.51 21.36
C ARG A 107 30.05 -15.88 21.30
N LEU A 108 30.81 -16.97 21.29
CA LEU A 108 30.31 -18.36 21.29
C LEU A 108 29.25 -18.61 22.38
N LYS A 109 29.45 -18.05 23.57
CA LYS A 109 28.50 -18.15 24.68
C LYS A 109 27.06 -17.67 24.34
N PHE A 110 26.89 -16.82 23.33
CA PHE A 110 25.57 -16.41 22.82
C PHE A 110 24.91 -17.54 22.04
N PHE A 111 25.67 -18.25 21.23
CA PHE A 111 25.17 -19.36 20.41
C PHE A 111 24.84 -20.60 21.27
N ASP A 112 25.58 -20.82 22.36
CA ASP A 112 25.27 -21.88 23.33
C ASP A 112 23.90 -21.72 24.00
N LYS A 113 23.44 -20.46 24.14
CA LYS A 113 22.17 -20.11 24.82
C LYS A 113 21.02 -19.87 23.84
N THR A 114 21.29 -19.72 22.56
CA THR A 114 20.28 -19.30 21.57
C THR A 114 20.17 -20.35 20.46
N PRO A 115 19.01 -21.01 20.30
CA PRO A 115 18.81 -21.99 19.22
C PRO A 115 19.07 -21.36 17.85
N ILE A 116 19.88 -22.01 17.04
CA ILE A 116 20.26 -21.54 15.69
C ILE A 116 19.03 -21.27 14.82
N GLY A 117 18.00 -22.14 14.91
CA GLY A 117 16.75 -21.97 14.17
C GLY A 117 16.08 -20.62 14.45
N ARG A 118 16.11 -20.12 15.70
CA ARG A 118 15.56 -18.78 16.04
C ARG A 118 16.33 -17.66 15.36
N LEU A 119 17.65 -17.78 15.26
CA LEU A 119 18.50 -16.79 14.60
C LEU A 119 18.25 -16.77 13.08
N VAL A 120 18.10 -17.96 12.50
CA VAL A 120 17.76 -18.09 11.07
C VAL A 120 16.39 -17.48 10.78
N THR A 121 15.36 -17.80 11.57
CA THR A 121 14.02 -17.24 11.40
C THR A 121 14.04 -15.71 11.50
N ARG A 122 14.75 -15.13 12.48
CA ARG A 122 14.90 -13.66 12.58
C ARG A 122 15.62 -13.04 11.40
N ASN A 123 16.67 -13.68 10.90
CA ASN A 123 17.46 -13.11 9.80
C ASN A 123 16.78 -13.29 8.43
N VAL A 124 15.92 -14.28 8.28
CA VAL A 124 15.23 -14.56 7.01
C VAL A 124 13.80 -14.05 7.06
N SER A 125 12.95 -14.67 7.88
CA SER A 125 11.50 -14.40 7.86
C SER A 125 11.11 -13.05 8.45
N ASP A 126 11.69 -12.64 9.58
CA ASP A 126 11.34 -11.36 10.20
C ASP A 126 11.85 -10.18 9.37
N VAL A 127 13.02 -10.32 8.74
CA VAL A 127 13.57 -9.28 7.85
C VAL A 127 12.80 -9.22 6.53
N GLU A 128 12.27 -10.34 6.02
CA GLU A 128 11.40 -10.36 4.83
C GLU A 128 10.11 -9.57 5.05
N GLN A 129 9.49 -9.68 6.22
CA GLN A 129 8.31 -8.89 6.57
C GLN A 129 8.59 -7.37 6.55
N LEU A 130 9.80 -6.95 6.85
CA LEU A 130 10.21 -5.56 6.70
C LEU A 130 10.21 -5.12 5.23
N SER A 131 10.52 -6.03 4.29
CA SER A 131 10.43 -5.73 2.85
C SER A 131 9.05 -5.27 2.44
N ASP A 132 8.03 -5.99 2.88
CA ASP A 132 6.63 -5.69 2.54
C ASP A 132 6.21 -4.32 3.10
N VAL A 133 6.65 -3.98 4.31
CA VAL A 133 6.40 -2.66 4.90
C VAL A 133 7.08 -1.54 4.11
N PHE A 134 8.32 -1.76 3.64
CA PHE A 134 9.06 -0.73 2.90
C PHE A 134 8.64 -0.60 1.45
N SER A 135 8.43 -1.74 0.75
CA SER A 135 8.14 -1.75 -0.68
C SER A 135 6.67 -1.46 -0.98
N GLN A 136 5.75 -1.95 -0.15
CA GLN A 136 4.32 -1.84 -0.38
C GLN A 136 3.62 -0.92 0.63
N GLY A 137 4.06 -0.89 1.90
CA GLY A 137 3.37 -0.18 2.96
C GLY A 137 3.51 1.35 2.87
N LEU A 138 4.71 1.88 3.02
CA LEU A 138 4.91 3.33 3.12
C LEU A 138 4.67 4.06 1.79
N ALA A 139 5.18 3.50 0.67
CA ALA A 139 4.99 4.11 -0.64
C ALA A 139 3.50 4.08 -1.06
N ALA A 140 2.79 2.98 -0.80
CA ALA A 140 1.37 2.88 -1.07
C ALA A 140 0.56 3.85 -0.20
N MET A 141 0.81 3.93 1.11
CA MET A 141 0.09 4.86 1.99
C MET A 141 0.22 6.32 1.56
N ILE A 142 1.41 6.75 1.14
CA ILE A 142 1.63 8.11 0.63
C ILE A 142 0.90 8.29 -0.70
N GLY A 143 0.99 7.30 -1.59
CA GLY A 143 0.32 7.31 -2.89
C GLY A 143 -1.20 7.37 -2.75
N ASP A 144 -1.78 6.54 -1.89
CA ASP A 144 -3.22 6.49 -1.63
C ASP A 144 -3.73 7.80 -1.00
N ALA A 145 -2.99 8.35 -0.03
CA ALA A 145 -3.35 9.64 0.57
C ALA A 145 -3.33 10.76 -0.48
N LEU A 146 -2.31 10.80 -1.33
CA LEU A 146 -2.22 11.78 -2.41
C LEU A 146 -3.34 11.59 -3.43
N GLN A 147 -3.63 10.35 -3.81
CA GLN A 147 -4.72 10.00 -4.73
C GLN A 147 -6.08 10.43 -4.19
N ILE A 148 -6.35 10.20 -2.90
CA ILE A 148 -7.58 10.66 -2.25
C ILE A 148 -7.70 12.19 -2.34
N LEU A 149 -6.63 12.93 -2.08
CA LEU A 149 -6.64 14.39 -2.20
C LEU A 149 -6.94 14.87 -3.62
N VAL A 150 -6.31 14.24 -4.63
CA VAL A 150 -6.55 14.57 -6.05
C VAL A 150 -7.99 14.25 -6.44
N ILE A 151 -8.50 13.07 -6.06
CA ILE A 151 -9.90 12.67 -6.33
C ILE A 151 -10.87 13.66 -5.69
N LEU A 152 -10.69 13.99 -4.42
CA LEU A 152 -11.53 14.97 -3.73
C LEU A 152 -11.50 16.34 -4.43
N GLY A 153 -10.32 16.81 -4.81
CA GLY A 153 -10.18 18.07 -5.57
C GLY A 153 -10.95 18.03 -6.88
N MET A 154 -10.86 16.96 -7.65
CA MET A 154 -11.62 16.79 -8.90
C MET A 154 -13.13 16.71 -8.65
N MET A 155 -13.57 15.94 -7.66
CA MET A 155 -14.99 15.83 -7.30
C MET A 155 -15.59 17.20 -6.95
N PHE A 156 -14.89 18.00 -6.14
CA PHE A 156 -15.33 19.35 -5.80
C PHE A 156 -15.37 20.29 -7.02
N ALA A 157 -14.40 20.18 -7.93
CA ALA A 157 -14.36 20.96 -9.16
C ALA A 157 -15.51 20.61 -10.12
N MET A 158 -15.91 19.33 -10.15
CA MET A 158 -17.01 18.85 -11.01
C MET A 158 -18.39 19.22 -10.45
N SER A 159 -18.65 18.89 -9.19
CA SER A 159 -19.92 19.21 -8.53
C SER A 159 -19.78 19.13 -7.01
N TRP A 160 -19.72 20.30 -6.35
CA TRP A 160 -19.63 20.36 -4.90
C TRP A 160 -20.83 19.73 -4.18
N LYS A 161 -22.05 19.84 -4.77
CA LYS A 161 -23.27 19.27 -4.19
C LYS A 161 -23.22 17.73 -4.19
N LEU A 162 -22.85 17.11 -5.32
CA LEU A 162 -22.73 15.66 -5.43
C LEU A 162 -21.60 15.13 -4.55
N THR A 163 -20.51 15.88 -4.43
CA THR A 163 -19.40 15.52 -3.55
C THR A 163 -19.83 15.47 -2.10
N LEU A 164 -20.60 16.46 -1.62
CA LEU A 164 -21.11 16.44 -0.25
C LEU A 164 -22.05 15.26 0.02
N VAL A 165 -22.95 14.95 -0.93
CA VAL A 165 -23.84 13.80 -0.81
C VAL A 165 -23.03 12.48 -0.76
N SER A 166 -22.03 12.34 -1.62
CA SER A 166 -21.14 11.17 -1.61
C SER A 166 -20.34 11.06 -0.30
N LEU A 167 -19.81 12.17 0.20
CA LEU A 167 -19.07 12.18 1.48
C LEU A 167 -19.98 11.89 2.68
N ALA A 168 -21.26 12.25 2.61
CA ALA A 168 -22.21 11.95 3.68
C ALA A 168 -22.44 10.44 3.88
N THR A 169 -22.11 9.59 2.91
CA THR A 169 -22.17 8.14 3.06
C THR A 169 -20.97 7.58 3.86
N LEU A 170 -19.84 8.29 3.93
CA LEU A 170 -18.64 7.81 4.62
C LEU A 170 -18.85 7.58 6.12
N PRO A 171 -19.49 8.50 6.90
CA PRO A 171 -19.75 8.25 8.31
C PRO A 171 -20.56 6.98 8.55
N LEU A 172 -21.52 6.69 7.66
CA LEU A 172 -22.34 5.47 7.73
C LEU A 172 -21.47 4.21 7.50
N LEU A 173 -20.56 4.26 6.54
CA LEU A 173 -19.61 3.17 6.28
C LEU A 173 -18.66 2.96 7.47
N PHE A 174 -18.13 4.03 8.06
CA PHE A 174 -17.28 3.91 9.25
C PHE A 174 -18.03 3.30 10.44
N LEU A 175 -19.27 3.73 10.68
CA LEU A 175 -20.11 3.19 11.73
C LEU A 175 -20.39 1.70 11.51
N SER A 176 -20.76 1.33 10.29
CA SER A 176 -21.02 -0.07 9.91
C SER A 176 -19.77 -0.93 10.07
N THR A 177 -18.62 -0.44 9.64
CA THR A 177 -17.34 -1.14 9.78
C THR A 177 -16.94 -1.31 11.26
N TYR A 178 -17.17 -0.30 12.07
CA TYR A 178 -16.90 -0.36 13.51
C TYR A 178 -17.76 -1.44 14.20
N ILE A 179 -19.08 -1.44 13.93
CA ILE A 179 -20.01 -2.43 14.47
C ILE A 179 -19.64 -3.84 13.98
N PHE A 180 -19.32 -3.98 12.70
CA PHE A 180 -18.90 -5.25 12.12
C PHE A 180 -17.62 -5.78 12.78
N LYS A 181 -16.60 -4.94 12.93
CA LYS A 181 -15.33 -5.27 13.59
C LYS A 181 -15.53 -5.85 15.00
N GLU A 182 -16.37 -5.20 15.81
CA GLU A 182 -16.63 -5.68 17.18
C GLU A 182 -17.36 -7.03 17.20
N LYS A 183 -18.36 -7.22 16.33
CA LYS A 183 -19.08 -8.50 16.21
C LYS A 183 -18.18 -9.63 15.69
N VAL A 184 -17.36 -9.36 14.69
CA VAL A 184 -16.41 -10.33 14.15
C VAL A 184 -15.37 -10.73 15.20
N LYS A 185 -14.87 -9.78 15.97
CA LYS A 185 -13.91 -10.06 17.05
C LYS A 185 -14.48 -11.03 18.10
N VAL A 186 -15.74 -10.85 18.48
CA VAL A 186 -16.42 -11.75 19.41
C VAL A 186 -16.55 -13.15 18.81
N ALA A 187 -17.07 -13.26 17.56
CA ALA A 187 -17.22 -14.54 16.87
C ALA A 187 -15.87 -15.27 16.68
N PHE A 188 -14.80 -14.57 16.34
CA PHE A 188 -13.47 -15.16 16.23
C PHE A 188 -12.96 -15.69 17.55
N ASN A 189 -13.21 -15.00 18.67
CA ASN A 189 -12.84 -15.49 20.01
C ASN A 189 -13.62 -16.74 20.37
N GLU A 190 -14.91 -16.81 20.04
CA GLU A 190 -15.73 -18.01 20.26
C GLU A 190 -15.22 -19.21 19.45
N VAL A 191 -14.93 -19.02 18.17
CA VAL A 191 -14.33 -20.06 17.33
C VAL A 191 -12.98 -20.51 17.87
N ARG A 192 -12.10 -19.57 18.29
CA ARG A 192 -10.80 -19.89 18.87
C ARG A 192 -10.93 -20.71 20.15
N ASN A 193 -11.87 -20.36 21.01
CA ASN A 193 -12.14 -21.10 22.25
C ASN A 193 -12.68 -22.51 21.94
N ALA A 194 -13.60 -22.65 20.98
CA ALA A 194 -14.12 -23.93 20.56
C ALA A 194 -13.03 -24.84 19.97
N VAL A 195 -12.16 -24.29 19.12
CA VAL A 195 -10.99 -25.03 18.57
C VAL A 195 -10.01 -25.43 19.67
N SER A 196 -9.75 -24.54 20.63
CA SER A 196 -8.89 -24.85 21.79
C SER A 196 -9.45 -26.01 22.62
N ASN A 197 -10.75 -25.97 22.91
CA ASN A 197 -11.43 -27.02 23.67
C ASN A 197 -11.41 -28.37 22.90
N LEU A 198 -11.61 -28.33 21.57
CA LEU A 198 -11.52 -29.52 20.73
C LEU A 198 -10.11 -30.10 20.74
N ASN A 199 -9.07 -29.27 20.61
CA ASN A 199 -7.69 -29.72 20.66
C ASN A 199 -7.33 -30.32 22.01
N SER A 200 -7.78 -29.73 23.12
CA SER A 200 -7.60 -30.30 24.46
C SER A 200 -8.27 -31.65 24.58
N PHE A 201 -9.50 -31.78 24.10
CA PHE A 201 -10.23 -33.04 24.11
C PHE A 201 -9.52 -34.15 23.31
N VAL A 202 -9.01 -33.81 22.11
CA VAL A 202 -8.24 -34.77 21.26
C VAL A 202 -6.91 -35.16 21.87
N GLN A 203 -6.28 -34.28 22.70
CA GLN A 203 -5.02 -34.60 23.35
C GLN A 203 -5.18 -35.43 24.63
N GLU A 204 -6.37 -35.40 25.25
CA GLU A 204 -6.68 -36.18 26.45
C GLU A 204 -7.19 -37.60 26.16
N HIS A 205 -7.54 -37.90 24.91
CA HIS A 205 -8.05 -39.20 24.42
C HIS A 205 -7.20 -39.70 23.27
#